data_a98d254289a1110cd67a01fac4265816
#
_entry.id   a98d254289a1110cd67a01fac4265816
#
_cell.length_a   1.000
_cell.length_b   1.000
_cell.length_c   1.000
_cell.angle_alpha   90.00
_cell.angle_beta   90.00
_cell.angle_gamma   90.00
#
_symmetry.space_group_name_H-M   'P 1'
#
loop_
_entity.id
_entity.type
_entity.pdbx_description
1 polymer ?
#
loop_
_entity_poly.entity_id
_entity_poly.type
_entity_poly.pdbx_seq_one_letter_code
_entity_poly.pdbx_strand_id
1 'polypeptide(L)'
;EDPDEFALSMYQKVMKYNSMATGHFTGDECLSGDAPIQGSECCSVAEMMYSCETLLSIGGNPFWGDLLEREAFNSMPATTTPDMWAHQYLQMTNQISAARIPDAENPYNSNNNEANMFGLEPHFGCCTANFNQAWPKFAISAVMKNERGPVVQSLVPCCAQVETPNGTVQVHIVSMYPFRDNAVIELSSEKPAEICLQIRIPGFAKKATVNGKEACPGTYF
;
A
#
# COMPACT_ATOMS: atom_id res chain seq x y z
N GLU A 1 0.38 -7.44 -25.67
CA GLU A 1 0.74 -7.98 -24.34
C GLU A 1 -0.14 -7.27 -23.31
N ASP A 2 -0.75 -8.02 -22.41
CA ASP A 2 -1.60 -7.45 -21.39
C ASP A 2 -0.71 -6.64 -20.39
N PRO A 3 -0.97 -5.35 -20.17
CA PRO A 3 -0.17 -4.54 -19.26
C PRO A 3 -0.12 -5.09 -17.82
N ASP A 4 -1.21 -5.70 -17.35
CA ASP A 4 -1.29 -6.28 -16.03
C ASP A 4 -0.42 -7.53 -15.89
N GLU A 5 -0.48 -8.44 -16.86
CA GLU A 5 0.37 -9.63 -16.89
C GLU A 5 1.86 -9.26 -16.98
N PHE A 6 2.20 -8.25 -17.78
CA PHE A 6 3.56 -7.75 -17.87
C PHE A 6 4.05 -7.20 -16.54
N ALA A 7 3.29 -6.30 -15.91
CA ALA A 7 3.62 -5.72 -14.62
C ALA A 7 3.79 -6.79 -13.53
N LEU A 8 2.88 -7.77 -13.48
CA LEU A 8 2.95 -8.88 -12.53
C LEU A 8 4.22 -9.72 -12.74
N SER A 9 4.56 -10.01 -13.99
CA SER A 9 5.78 -10.76 -14.34
C SER A 9 7.05 -10.01 -13.90
N MET A 10 7.09 -8.70 -14.08
CA MET A 10 8.22 -7.87 -13.65
C MET A 10 8.30 -7.79 -12.13
N TYR A 11 7.19 -7.59 -11.43
CA TYR A 11 7.14 -7.62 -9.97
C TYR A 11 7.65 -8.95 -9.41
N GLN A 12 7.18 -10.08 -9.97
CA GLN A 12 7.63 -11.42 -9.55
C GLN A 12 9.14 -11.60 -9.72
N LYS A 13 9.73 -11.06 -10.80
CA LYS A 13 11.19 -11.09 -11.00
C LYS A 13 11.92 -10.25 -9.95
N VAL A 14 11.42 -9.06 -9.66
CA VAL A 14 12.00 -8.20 -8.60
C VAL A 14 11.97 -8.96 -7.26
N MET A 15 10.81 -9.47 -6.88
CA MET A 15 10.63 -10.18 -5.61
C MET A 15 11.44 -11.48 -5.51
N LYS A 16 11.69 -12.15 -6.62
CA LYS A 16 12.50 -13.37 -6.64
C LYS A 16 13.96 -13.14 -6.21
N TYR A 17 14.49 -11.96 -6.51
CA TYR A 17 15.93 -11.67 -6.32
C TYR A 17 16.20 -10.56 -5.31
N ASN A 18 15.18 -9.83 -4.88
CA ASN A 18 15.34 -8.65 -4.04
C ASN A 18 14.29 -8.57 -2.93
N SER A 19 13.64 -9.66 -2.55
CA SER A 19 12.56 -9.60 -1.55
C SER A 19 13.09 -9.36 -0.14
N MET A 20 12.28 -8.63 0.64
CA MET A 20 12.44 -8.46 2.08
C MET A 20 11.34 -9.17 2.86
N ALA A 21 11.60 -9.46 4.14
CA ALA A 21 10.61 -10.06 5.04
C ALA A 21 9.36 -9.19 5.28
N THR A 22 9.46 -7.88 5.05
CA THR A 22 8.32 -6.94 5.12
C THR A 22 7.30 -7.16 4.00
N GLY A 23 7.68 -7.85 2.93
CA GLY A 23 6.88 -8.03 1.73
C GLY A 23 7.15 -7.02 0.63
N HIS A 24 8.07 -6.08 0.87
CA HIS A 24 8.61 -5.16 -0.12
C HIS A 24 9.90 -5.72 -0.72
N PHE A 25 10.52 -5.00 -1.64
CA PHE A 25 11.82 -5.34 -2.22
C PHE A 25 12.92 -4.43 -1.64
N THR A 26 14.15 -4.92 -1.67
CA THR A 26 15.32 -4.13 -1.30
C THR A 26 15.67 -3.15 -2.42
N GLY A 27 16.09 -1.96 -2.04
CA GLY A 27 16.54 -0.95 -2.97
C GLY A 27 17.07 0.27 -2.22
N ASP A 28 18.28 0.69 -2.62
CA ASP A 28 18.97 1.87 -2.13
C ASP A 28 19.60 2.54 -3.35
N GLU A 29 18.85 3.39 -4.05
CA GLU A 29 19.11 3.93 -5.38
C GLU A 29 19.17 2.87 -6.50
N CYS A 30 19.38 1.62 -6.15
CA CYS A 30 19.33 0.48 -7.06
C CYS A 30 18.89 -0.79 -6.32
N LEU A 31 18.48 -1.81 -7.07
CA LEU A 31 18.14 -3.11 -6.49
C LEU A 31 19.36 -3.74 -5.82
N SER A 32 19.19 -4.22 -4.58
CA SER A 32 20.31 -4.57 -3.69
C SER A 32 20.44 -6.06 -3.38
N GLY A 33 19.57 -6.92 -3.96
CA GLY A 33 19.56 -8.36 -3.66
C GLY A 33 18.76 -8.67 -2.40
N ASP A 34 18.73 -9.94 -2.01
CA ASP A 34 17.90 -10.47 -0.92
C ASP A 34 18.68 -10.70 0.39
N ALA A 35 19.89 -10.20 0.48
CA ALA A 35 20.68 -10.33 1.71
C ALA A 35 20.01 -9.57 2.87
N PRO A 36 19.94 -10.16 4.08
CA PRO A 36 19.20 -9.57 5.21
C PRO A 36 19.82 -8.28 5.77
N ILE A 37 20.98 -7.89 5.27
CA ILE A 37 21.63 -6.60 5.56
C ILE A 37 21.23 -5.50 4.57
N GLN A 38 20.49 -5.84 3.53
CA GLN A 38 19.97 -4.87 2.58
C GLN A 38 18.65 -4.30 3.07
N GLY A 39 18.40 -3.06 2.72
CA GLY A 39 17.21 -2.34 3.14
C GLY A 39 16.37 -1.85 1.97
N SER A 40 15.30 -1.16 2.31
CA SER A 40 14.38 -0.55 1.38
C SER A 40 14.24 0.93 1.68
N GLU A 41 14.38 1.74 0.65
CA GLU A 41 14.21 3.18 0.69
C GLU A 41 12.72 3.55 0.90
N CYS A 42 12.47 4.55 1.72
CA CYS A 42 11.12 5.09 1.95
C CYS A 42 10.43 5.52 0.64
N CYS A 43 11.18 6.10 -0.29
CA CYS A 43 10.66 6.47 -1.61
C CYS A 43 10.13 5.26 -2.38
N SER A 44 10.87 4.14 -2.37
CA SER A 44 10.46 2.94 -3.11
C SER A 44 9.15 2.35 -2.60
N VAL A 45 8.93 2.42 -1.28
CA VAL A 45 7.66 2.00 -0.66
C VAL A 45 6.51 2.91 -1.12
N ALA A 46 6.67 4.22 -1.03
CA ALA A 46 5.65 5.19 -1.43
C ALA A 46 5.32 5.08 -2.93
N GLU A 47 6.33 4.93 -3.78
CA GLU A 47 6.16 4.79 -5.23
C GLU A 47 5.58 3.41 -5.61
N MET A 48 5.87 2.36 -4.85
CA MET A 48 5.21 1.06 -5.04
C MET A 48 3.73 1.13 -4.68
N MET A 49 3.35 1.84 -3.62
CA MET A 49 1.94 2.10 -3.31
C MET A 49 1.24 2.78 -4.49
N TYR A 50 1.83 3.85 -5.03
CA TYR A 50 1.26 4.56 -6.18
C TYR A 50 1.21 3.70 -7.45
N SER A 51 2.21 2.85 -7.68
CA SER A 51 2.21 1.88 -8.78
C SER A 51 1.05 0.89 -8.66
N CYS A 52 0.79 0.36 -7.46
CA CYS A 52 -0.36 -0.52 -7.19
C CYS A 52 -1.70 0.17 -7.47
N GLU A 53 -1.87 1.42 -7.04
CA GLU A 53 -3.07 2.23 -7.29
C GLU A 53 -3.29 2.44 -8.78
N THR A 54 -2.23 2.72 -9.53
CA THR A 54 -2.25 2.89 -10.98
C THR A 54 -2.64 1.58 -11.67
N LEU A 55 -2.04 0.46 -11.29
CA LEU A 55 -2.34 -0.86 -11.87
C LEU A 55 -3.77 -1.32 -11.53
N LEU A 56 -4.27 -1.01 -10.33
CA LEU A 56 -5.69 -1.20 -10.00
C LEU A 56 -6.61 -0.39 -10.93
N SER A 57 -6.24 0.84 -11.24
CA SER A 57 -7.04 1.69 -12.14
C SER A 57 -7.04 1.22 -13.59
N ILE A 58 -5.99 0.53 -14.02
CA ILE A 58 -5.83 0.01 -15.39
C ILE A 58 -6.56 -1.33 -15.55
N GLY A 59 -6.21 -2.31 -14.71
CA GLY A 59 -6.64 -3.71 -14.89
C GLY A 59 -7.64 -4.19 -13.85
N GLY A 60 -7.77 -3.52 -12.71
CA GLY A 60 -8.64 -3.94 -11.61
C GLY A 60 -8.23 -5.26 -10.96
N ASN A 61 -7.01 -5.74 -11.17
CA ASN A 61 -6.54 -7.00 -10.59
C ASN A 61 -6.41 -6.88 -9.06
N PRO A 62 -7.17 -7.68 -8.26
CA PRO A 62 -7.19 -7.58 -6.81
C PRO A 62 -5.83 -7.85 -6.14
N PHE A 63 -4.91 -8.52 -6.83
CA PHE A 63 -3.54 -8.73 -6.37
C PHE A 63 -2.84 -7.40 -6.00
N TRP A 64 -3.02 -6.37 -6.83
CA TRP A 64 -2.42 -5.06 -6.56
C TRP A 64 -3.02 -4.38 -5.33
N GLY A 65 -4.30 -4.66 -5.04
CA GLY A 65 -4.94 -4.20 -3.81
C GLY A 65 -4.37 -4.87 -2.55
N ASP A 66 -4.06 -6.16 -2.62
CA ASP A 66 -3.42 -6.90 -1.53
C ASP A 66 -2.00 -6.39 -1.26
N LEU A 67 -1.26 -6.13 -2.33
CA LEU A 67 0.08 -5.57 -2.22
C LEU A 67 0.05 -4.14 -1.67
N LEU A 68 -0.86 -3.31 -2.18
CA LEU A 68 -1.06 -1.93 -1.71
C LEU A 68 -1.33 -1.88 -0.19
N GLU A 69 -2.22 -2.74 0.31
CA GLU A 69 -2.50 -2.81 1.76
C GLU A 69 -1.29 -3.28 2.57
N ARG A 70 -0.51 -4.23 2.05
CA ARG A 70 0.73 -4.67 2.69
C ARG A 70 1.73 -3.54 2.81
N GLU A 71 1.92 -2.76 1.75
CA GLU A 71 2.79 -1.59 1.78
C GLU A 71 2.27 -0.52 2.75
N ALA A 72 0.99 -0.17 2.65
CA ALA A 72 0.36 0.88 3.45
C ALA A 72 0.33 0.59 4.95
N PHE A 73 0.20 -0.69 5.35
CA PHE A 73 0.05 -1.07 6.77
C PHE A 73 1.28 -1.74 7.37
N ASN A 74 2.29 -2.07 6.58
CA ASN A 74 3.50 -2.73 7.05
C ASN A 74 4.76 -1.96 6.66
N SER A 75 5.09 -1.88 5.38
CA SER A 75 6.36 -1.28 4.93
C SER A 75 6.39 0.24 5.16
N MET A 76 5.30 0.94 4.86
CA MET A 76 5.25 2.39 4.99
C MET A 76 5.30 2.87 6.46
N PRO A 77 4.52 2.30 7.41
CA PRO A 77 4.64 2.66 8.82
C PRO A 77 6.01 2.35 9.42
N ALA A 78 6.70 1.33 8.93
CA ALA A 78 8.03 0.97 9.41
C ALA A 78 9.11 2.02 9.09
N THR A 79 8.84 2.92 8.15
CA THR A 79 9.75 4.03 7.83
C THR A 79 9.67 5.19 8.83
N THR A 80 8.70 5.20 9.75
CA THR A 80 8.41 6.36 10.60
C THR A 80 8.53 6.03 12.10
N THR A 81 8.70 7.08 12.89
CA THR A 81 8.46 7.01 14.34
C THR A 81 6.98 6.79 14.62
N PRO A 82 6.60 6.22 15.83
CA PRO A 82 5.21 5.95 16.17
C PRO A 82 4.28 7.18 16.14
N ASP A 83 4.81 8.37 16.35
CA ASP A 83 4.09 9.64 16.27
C ASP A 83 4.09 10.24 14.85
N MET A 84 4.74 9.57 13.89
CA MET A 84 4.87 9.95 12.48
C MET A 84 5.56 11.30 12.23
N TRP A 85 6.31 11.83 13.23
CA TRP A 85 7.03 13.09 13.10
C TRP A 85 8.37 12.96 12.38
N ALA A 86 8.96 11.78 12.41
CA ALA A 86 10.24 11.53 11.78
C ALA A 86 10.19 10.26 10.94
N HIS A 87 10.93 10.26 9.84
CA HIS A 87 11.11 9.08 8.99
C HIS A 87 12.60 8.75 8.87
N GLN A 88 12.91 7.52 8.44
CA GLN A 88 14.22 7.11 8.02
C GLN A 88 14.26 6.93 6.49
N TYR A 89 15.40 7.09 5.89
CA TYR A 89 15.61 6.81 4.48
C TYR A 89 15.53 5.31 4.21
N LEU A 90 16.34 4.52 4.91
CA LEU A 90 16.50 3.09 4.67
C LEU A 90 16.01 2.29 5.88
N GLN A 91 14.91 1.55 5.70
CA GLN A 91 14.47 0.53 6.65
C GLN A 91 15.09 -0.84 6.32
N MET A 92 15.46 -1.61 7.34
CA MET A 92 16.00 -2.96 7.17
C MET A 92 15.37 -3.95 8.13
N THR A 93 15.17 -5.18 7.66
CA THR A 93 14.60 -6.26 8.49
C THR A 93 15.45 -6.55 9.74
N ASN A 94 16.77 -6.52 9.60
CA ASN A 94 17.72 -6.78 10.69
C ASN A 94 18.39 -5.50 11.20
N GLN A 95 17.69 -4.38 11.17
CA GLN A 95 18.22 -3.12 11.65
C GLN A 95 18.56 -3.19 13.14
N ILE A 96 19.82 -2.99 13.50
CA ILE A 96 20.29 -3.04 14.88
C ILE A 96 20.09 -1.70 15.57
N SER A 97 20.25 -0.60 14.83
CA SER A 97 20.20 0.75 15.37
C SER A 97 19.61 1.72 14.36
N ALA A 98 18.87 2.69 14.85
CA ALA A 98 18.37 3.84 14.11
C ALA A 98 19.20 5.09 14.48
N ALA A 99 20.52 4.97 14.49
CA ALA A 99 21.45 6.00 14.89
C ALA A 99 22.52 6.17 13.81
N ARG A 100 23.25 7.27 13.90
CA ARG A 100 24.44 7.50 13.08
C ARG A 100 25.52 6.50 13.47
N ILE A 101 25.91 5.64 12.53
CA ILE A 101 26.98 4.67 12.70
C ILE A 101 28.17 5.14 11.85
N PRO A 102 29.39 5.28 12.41
CA PRO A 102 30.56 5.63 11.62
C PRO A 102 30.71 4.68 10.42
N ASP A 103 31.09 5.21 9.26
CA ASP A 103 31.17 4.45 8.01
C ASP A 103 32.05 3.20 8.12
N ALA A 104 33.16 3.30 8.84
CA ALA A 104 34.05 2.16 9.08
C ALA A 104 33.45 1.04 9.93
N GLU A 105 32.40 1.32 10.68
CA GLU A 105 31.73 0.40 11.59
C GLU A 105 30.34 -0.03 11.08
N ASN A 106 29.87 0.58 9.99
CA ASN A 106 28.53 0.32 9.45
C ASN A 106 28.56 -0.82 8.43
N PRO A 107 28.06 -2.02 8.80
CA PRO A 107 28.02 -3.15 7.89
C PRO A 107 26.83 -3.14 6.92
N TYR A 108 25.94 -2.15 7.04
CA TYR A 108 24.61 -2.31 6.48
C TYR A 108 24.32 -1.46 5.28
N ASN A 109 24.95 -0.32 5.12
CA ASN A 109 24.45 0.56 4.10
C ASN A 109 25.41 0.87 3.00
N SER A 110 24.83 1.18 1.92
CA SER A 110 25.40 1.61 0.70
C SER A 110 25.31 3.13 0.51
N ASN A 111 24.48 3.84 1.27
CA ASN A 111 24.25 5.26 0.99
C ASN A 111 25.08 6.20 1.88
N ASN A 112 24.88 6.20 3.17
CA ASN A 112 25.74 6.89 4.14
C ASN A 112 25.37 6.51 5.58
N ASN A 113 26.12 7.06 6.54
CA ASN A 113 25.95 6.72 7.96
C ASN A 113 24.71 7.33 8.63
N GLU A 114 23.90 8.07 7.90
CA GLU A 114 22.65 8.66 8.36
C GLU A 114 21.39 8.00 7.77
N ALA A 115 21.55 7.07 6.80
CA ALA A 115 20.44 6.44 6.09
C ALA A 115 19.42 5.76 6.99
N ASN A 116 19.84 5.24 8.14
CA ASN A 116 18.98 4.57 9.11
C ASN A 116 18.53 5.47 10.27
N MET A 117 18.92 6.73 10.30
CA MET A 117 18.46 7.66 11.32
C MET A 117 17.02 8.07 11.11
N PHE A 118 16.28 8.20 12.22
CA PHE A 118 15.02 8.95 12.21
C PHE A 118 15.31 10.44 12.35
N GLY A 119 14.71 11.24 11.48
CA GLY A 119 14.79 12.69 11.50
C GLY A 119 13.67 13.31 10.70
N LEU A 120 13.45 14.62 10.85
CA LEU A 120 12.49 15.35 10.05
C LEU A 120 12.90 15.32 8.57
N GLU A 121 14.19 15.53 8.33
CA GLU A 121 14.81 15.39 7.02
C GLU A 121 16.27 14.95 7.21
N PRO A 122 16.53 13.63 7.33
CA PRO A 122 17.89 13.15 7.58
C PRO A 122 18.74 13.18 6.30
N HIS A 123 18.88 14.35 5.66
CA HIS A 123 19.57 14.62 4.38
C HIS A 123 19.01 13.89 3.14
N PHE A 124 17.79 13.34 3.25
CA PHE A 124 17.12 12.62 2.17
C PHE A 124 15.77 13.26 1.86
N GLY A 125 15.81 14.46 1.28
CA GLY A 125 14.61 15.27 0.96
C GLY A 125 13.63 14.59 0.01
N CYS A 126 14.10 13.66 -0.82
CA CYS A 126 13.24 12.81 -1.67
C CYS A 126 12.25 11.99 -0.82
N CYS A 127 12.71 11.40 0.28
CA CYS A 127 11.86 10.61 1.17
C CYS A 127 10.84 11.47 1.90
N THR A 128 11.19 12.69 2.29
CA THR A 128 10.24 13.65 2.87
C THR A 128 9.11 13.96 1.89
N ALA A 129 9.42 14.19 0.61
CA ALA A 129 8.43 14.45 -0.42
C ALA A 129 7.55 13.22 -0.70
N ASN A 130 8.15 12.04 -0.87
CA ASN A 130 7.44 10.82 -1.20
C ASN A 130 6.60 10.29 -0.03
N PHE A 131 7.10 10.38 1.20
CA PHE A 131 6.33 10.06 2.40
C PHE A 131 5.00 10.81 2.46
N ASN A 132 5.01 12.11 2.16
CA ASN A 132 3.82 12.94 2.22
C ASN A 132 2.74 12.57 1.19
N GLN A 133 3.06 11.87 0.12
CA GLN A 133 2.09 11.47 -0.89
C GLN A 133 1.50 10.06 -0.67
N ALA A 134 2.18 9.17 0.06
CA ALA A 134 1.84 7.77 0.18
C ALA A 134 0.41 7.54 0.71
N TRP A 135 0.14 7.89 1.95
CA TRP A 135 -1.19 7.69 2.54
C TRP A 135 -2.30 8.59 1.98
N PRO A 136 -2.07 9.86 1.61
CA PRO A 136 -3.09 10.64 0.92
C PRO A 136 -3.57 9.99 -0.38
N LYS A 137 -2.67 9.45 -1.20
CA LYS A 137 -3.03 8.73 -2.43
C LYS A 137 -3.75 7.41 -2.11
N PHE A 138 -3.27 6.65 -1.14
CA PHE A 138 -3.94 5.44 -0.65
C PHE A 138 -5.37 5.74 -0.18
N ALA A 139 -5.58 6.82 0.57
CA ALA A 139 -6.91 7.20 1.03
C ALA A 139 -7.87 7.53 -0.13
N ILE A 140 -7.38 8.21 -1.17
CA ILE A 140 -8.17 8.49 -2.39
C ILE A 140 -8.51 7.19 -3.12
N SER A 141 -7.60 6.23 -3.12
CA SER A 141 -7.75 4.95 -3.83
C SER A 141 -8.56 3.90 -3.04
N ALA A 142 -8.93 4.17 -1.78
CA ALA A 142 -9.72 3.25 -0.97
C ALA A 142 -11.10 2.91 -1.59
N VAL A 143 -11.69 3.89 -2.29
CA VAL A 143 -12.91 3.69 -3.08
C VAL A 143 -12.65 4.21 -4.48
N MET A 144 -12.62 3.30 -5.43
CA MET A 144 -12.51 3.59 -6.87
C MET A 144 -13.88 3.45 -7.54
N LYS A 145 -13.92 3.60 -8.85
CA LYS A 145 -15.12 3.34 -9.65
C LYS A 145 -14.77 2.68 -10.97
N ASN A 146 -15.74 1.97 -11.52
CA ASN A 146 -15.74 1.53 -12.91
C ASN A 146 -17.08 1.87 -13.57
N GLU A 147 -17.31 1.37 -14.77
CA GLU A 147 -18.55 1.62 -15.53
C GLU A 147 -19.82 1.14 -14.81
N ARG A 148 -19.72 0.17 -13.89
CA ARG A 148 -20.86 -0.39 -13.16
C ARG A 148 -21.17 0.39 -11.88
N GLY A 149 -20.20 1.08 -11.28
CA GLY A 149 -20.39 1.82 -10.04
C GLY A 149 -19.16 1.83 -9.12
N PRO A 150 -19.38 2.04 -7.80
CA PRO A 150 -18.32 2.08 -6.82
C PRO A 150 -17.59 0.73 -6.67
N VAL A 151 -16.29 0.81 -6.45
CA VAL A 151 -15.41 -0.34 -6.18
C VAL A 151 -14.65 -0.06 -4.88
N VAL A 152 -15.01 -0.74 -3.82
CA VAL A 152 -14.30 -0.66 -2.53
C VAL A 152 -13.03 -1.49 -2.64
N GLN A 153 -11.88 -0.82 -2.67
CA GLN A 153 -10.56 -1.45 -2.77
C GLN A 153 -9.98 -1.78 -1.40
N SER A 154 -10.23 -0.95 -0.40
CA SER A 154 -9.80 -1.20 0.97
C SER A 154 -10.92 -0.90 1.96
N LEU A 155 -10.97 -1.67 3.05
CA LEU A 155 -11.99 -1.53 4.09
C LEU A 155 -11.65 -0.47 5.15
N VAL A 156 -10.71 0.42 4.87
CA VAL A 156 -10.37 1.54 5.77
C VAL A 156 -11.56 2.46 5.98
N PRO A 157 -11.72 3.03 7.18
CA PRO A 157 -12.81 3.96 7.45
C PRO A 157 -12.69 5.20 6.57
N CYS A 158 -13.68 5.46 5.74
CA CYS A 158 -13.70 6.63 4.86
C CYS A 158 -15.11 6.98 4.39
N CYS A 159 -15.25 8.20 3.85
CA CYS A 159 -16.43 8.64 3.10
C CYS A 159 -15.98 9.02 1.69
N ALA A 160 -16.60 8.45 0.68
CA ALA A 160 -16.33 8.74 -0.71
C ALA A 160 -17.61 9.13 -1.44
N GLN A 161 -17.49 10.07 -2.36
CA GLN A 161 -18.56 10.44 -3.27
C GLN A 161 -18.20 9.94 -4.66
N VAL A 162 -19.06 9.14 -5.25
CA VAL A 162 -18.85 8.47 -6.54
C VAL A 162 -19.91 8.89 -7.54
N GLU A 163 -19.47 9.53 -8.61
CA GLU A 163 -20.35 9.86 -9.73
C GLU A 163 -20.60 8.61 -10.58
N THR A 164 -21.84 8.26 -10.76
CA THR A 164 -22.30 7.15 -11.61
C THR A 164 -23.25 7.65 -12.70
N PRO A 165 -23.50 6.87 -13.74
CA PRO A 165 -24.50 7.24 -14.76
C PRO A 165 -25.92 7.48 -14.19
N ASN A 166 -26.22 6.90 -13.03
CA ASN A 166 -27.52 6.99 -12.36
C ASN A 166 -27.57 8.06 -11.27
N GLY A 167 -26.51 8.87 -11.13
CA GLY A 167 -26.39 9.92 -10.13
C GLY A 167 -25.24 9.70 -9.16
N THR A 168 -25.12 10.61 -8.23
CA THR A 168 -24.07 10.59 -7.20
C THR A 168 -24.43 9.62 -6.08
N VAL A 169 -23.48 8.76 -5.72
CA VAL A 169 -23.59 7.80 -4.61
C VAL A 169 -22.55 8.15 -3.55
N GLN A 170 -23.01 8.24 -2.31
CA GLN A 170 -22.12 8.33 -1.15
C GLN A 170 -21.83 6.91 -0.66
N VAL A 171 -20.55 6.62 -0.49
CA VAL A 171 -20.04 5.37 0.10
C VAL A 171 -19.42 5.72 1.44
N HIS A 172 -19.98 5.19 2.52
CA HIS A 172 -19.43 5.37 3.86
C HIS A 172 -18.99 4.03 4.41
N ILE A 173 -17.70 3.89 4.73
CA ILE A 173 -17.12 2.68 5.30
C ILE A 173 -16.87 2.93 6.78
N VAL A 174 -17.57 2.19 7.62
CA VAL A 174 -17.41 2.19 9.08
C VAL A 174 -16.65 0.94 9.46
N SER A 175 -15.42 1.11 9.92
CA SER A 175 -14.54 0.00 10.26
C SER A 175 -13.46 0.40 11.27
N MET A 176 -12.77 -0.59 11.80
CA MET A 176 -11.49 -0.45 12.49
C MET A 176 -10.40 -1.24 11.74
N TYR A 177 -10.56 -1.41 10.45
CA TYR A 177 -9.57 -2.07 9.59
C TYR A 177 -8.27 -1.26 9.51
N PRO A 178 -7.09 -1.87 9.58
CA PRO A 178 -6.80 -3.30 9.57
C PRO A 178 -6.81 -4.00 10.95
N PHE A 179 -7.20 -3.34 12.02
CA PHE A 179 -7.16 -3.89 13.40
C PHE A 179 -8.36 -4.80 13.72
N ARG A 180 -9.40 -4.76 12.91
CA ARG A 180 -10.59 -5.63 12.98
C ARG A 180 -10.97 -6.10 11.59
N ASP A 181 -11.47 -7.33 11.51
CA ASP A 181 -11.76 -8.03 10.25
C ASP A 181 -13.20 -7.81 9.76
N ASN A 182 -13.87 -6.79 10.25
CA ASN A 182 -15.24 -6.48 9.86
C ASN A 182 -15.40 -5.00 9.51
N ALA A 183 -16.28 -4.75 8.56
CA ALA A 183 -16.65 -3.41 8.14
C ALA A 183 -18.16 -3.36 7.83
N VAL A 184 -18.74 -2.17 7.96
CA VAL A 184 -20.08 -1.85 7.45
C VAL A 184 -19.89 -0.85 6.31
N ILE A 185 -20.49 -1.14 5.16
CA ILE A 185 -20.48 -0.26 4.00
C ILE A 185 -21.89 0.26 3.82
N GLU A 186 -22.08 1.54 4.06
CA GLU A 186 -23.34 2.25 3.91
C GLU A 186 -23.36 2.98 2.58
N LEU A 187 -24.44 2.82 1.82
CA LEU A 187 -24.65 3.53 0.57
C LEU A 187 -25.84 4.47 0.69
N SER A 188 -25.70 5.67 0.19
CA SER A 188 -26.80 6.62 0.09
C SER A 188 -26.73 7.41 -1.21
N SER A 189 -27.89 7.85 -1.70
CA SER A 189 -28.04 8.71 -2.86
C SER A 189 -29.24 9.64 -2.68
N GLU A 190 -29.21 10.81 -3.31
CA GLU A 190 -30.33 11.77 -3.25
C GLU A 190 -31.61 11.25 -3.93
N LYS A 191 -31.44 10.38 -4.93
CA LYS A 191 -32.54 9.78 -5.68
C LYS A 191 -32.35 8.27 -5.72
N PRO A 192 -33.44 7.48 -5.80
CA PRO A 192 -33.31 6.04 -6.03
C PRO A 192 -32.45 5.76 -7.24
N ALA A 193 -31.40 4.95 -7.06
CA ALA A 193 -30.47 4.57 -8.10
C ALA A 193 -30.18 3.07 -8.01
N GLU A 194 -30.12 2.43 -9.17
CA GLU A 194 -29.62 1.08 -9.29
C GLU A 194 -28.12 1.17 -9.53
N ILE A 195 -27.33 0.57 -8.63
CA ILE A 195 -25.87 0.59 -8.67
C ILE A 195 -25.32 -0.81 -8.44
N CYS A 196 -24.17 -1.09 -9.04
CA CYS A 196 -23.39 -2.27 -8.72
C CYS A 196 -22.25 -1.84 -7.78
N LEU A 197 -22.31 -2.25 -6.52
CA LEU A 197 -21.20 -2.14 -5.60
C LEU A 197 -20.30 -3.36 -5.76
N GLN A 198 -19.02 -3.14 -5.98
CA GLN A 198 -18.02 -4.18 -5.94
C GLN A 198 -17.14 -4.00 -4.69
N ILE A 199 -16.78 -5.10 -4.04
CA ILE A 199 -15.96 -5.10 -2.83
C ILE A 199 -14.81 -6.05 -3.06
N ARG A 200 -13.57 -5.56 -3.01
CA ARG A 200 -12.41 -6.43 -3.06
C ARG A 200 -12.35 -7.26 -1.78
N ILE A 201 -12.24 -8.55 -1.95
CA ILE A 201 -12.02 -9.51 -0.88
C ILE A 201 -10.52 -9.81 -0.84
N PRO A 202 -9.82 -9.43 0.23
CA PRO A 202 -8.38 -9.64 0.31
C PRO A 202 -7.98 -11.11 0.09
N GLY A 203 -6.96 -11.34 -0.74
CA GLY A 203 -6.48 -12.69 -1.04
C GLY A 203 -5.85 -13.40 0.16
N PHE A 204 -5.42 -12.65 1.17
CA PHE A 204 -4.92 -13.20 2.43
C PHE A 204 -6.03 -13.56 3.44
N ALA A 205 -7.30 -13.27 3.16
CA ALA A 205 -8.41 -13.68 4.02
C ALA A 205 -8.58 -15.20 3.98
N LYS A 206 -8.75 -15.82 5.15
CA LYS A 206 -9.01 -17.28 5.24
C LYS A 206 -10.46 -17.63 4.95
N LYS A 207 -11.38 -16.77 5.35
CA LYS A 207 -12.82 -16.84 5.09
C LYS A 207 -13.34 -15.41 5.00
N ALA A 208 -14.27 -15.18 4.10
CA ALA A 208 -14.96 -13.91 3.98
C ALA A 208 -16.44 -14.12 3.73
N THR A 209 -17.23 -13.20 4.23
CA THR A 209 -18.68 -13.15 3.94
C THR A 209 -19.12 -11.71 3.73
N VAL A 210 -20.06 -11.51 2.82
CA VAL A 210 -20.72 -10.23 2.62
C VAL A 210 -22.22 -10.45 2.83
N ASN A 211 -22.80 -9.80 3.83
CA ASN A 211 -24.21 -9.98 4.22
C ASN A 211 -24.59 -11.47 4.42
N GLY A 212 -23.68 -12.25 5.03
CA GLY A 212 -23.87 -13.67 5.31
C GLY A 212 -23.67 -14.62 4.13
N LYS A 213 -23.37 -14.11 2.94
CA LYS A 213 -23.00 -14.94 1.76
C LYS A 213 -21.48 -15.11 1.71
N GLU A 214 -21.02 -16.29 1.39
CA GLU A 214 -19.61 -16.56 1.18
C GLU A 214 -19.03 -15.71 0.04
N ALA A 215 -17.85 -15.18 0.26
CA ALA A 215 -17.09 -14.39 -0.70
C ALA A 215 -15.71 -15.01 -0.90
N CYS A 216 -15.26 -15.10 -2.15
CA CYS A 216 -14.00 -15.73 -2.49
C CYS A 216 -12.82 -14.78 -2.25
N PRO A 217 -11.81 -15.16 -1.43
CA PRO A 217 -10.59 -14.36 -1.29
C PRO A 217 -9.87 -14.14 -2.62
N GLY A 218 -9.25 -12.98 -2.78
CA GLY A 218 -8.55 -12.60 -4.00
C GLY A 218 -9.44 -12.26 -5.19
N THR A 219 -10.73 -11.96 -4.94
CA THR A 219 -11.70 -11.57 -5.98
C THR A 219 -12.50 -10.34 -5.57
N TYR A 220 -13.38 -9.90 -6.44
CA TYR A 220 -14.45 -8.94 -6.12
C TYR A 220 -15.77 -9.67 -5.88
N PHE A 221 -16.47 -9.26 -4.83
CA PHE A 221 -17.83 -9.67 -4.55
C PHE A 221 -18.80 -8.67 -5.15
#